data_f449c998f080b1462a04b01d3e39013d
#
_entry.id   f449c998f080b1462a04b01d3e39013d
#
_cell.length_a   1.000
_cell.length_b   1.000
_cell.length_c   1.000
_cell.angle_alpha   90.00
_cell.angle_beta   90.00
_cell.angle_gamma   90.00
#
_symmetry.space_group_name_H-M   'P 1'
#
loop_
_entity.id
_entity.type
_entity.pdbx_description
1 polymer ?
#
loop_
_entity_poly.entity_id
_entity_poly.type
_entity_poly.pdbx_seq_one_letter_code
_entity_poly.pdbx_strand_id
1 'polypeptide(L)'
;MKYYKLFAILILAGMMACSGEKKEKGSEESVETVLPDETNEVTVMKLNTTDFNHELISNGKLSARNFVDLKFESAEPIAKIYVKNGDRVTKGQKLAELSTFRLANKTAQAKDALERAKLELQDVLIGQGYKLEDSTKVPPATMQLVKVKSGYDQALISWQLAEYEQRNAVLTAPFEGVVANLFAKQCNTASTSDVFCSIIDTRTLEAAFTVLESELPLIKTGDRVEVAPFALSDVTADGRISEINPLVDKDGMVQVKAAVNDKGQLFEGMNVRVSIHRSLGKQLVVPKSAVVLRSGKQVVFTLTEDKAYWNYVHTGLENADSYTIVDGLKEGDTVITSGNINLAHEAPVKVIEN
;
A
#
# COMPACT_ATOMS: atom_id res chain seq x y z
N MET A 1 -3.54 -54.65 -14.44
CA MET A 1 -4.77 -55.33 -14.83
C MET A 1 -5.34 -54.55 -15.98
N LYS A 2 -5.07 -54.98 -17.24
CA LYS A 2 -5.94 -55.76 -18.12
C LYS A 2 -7.21 -54.96 -18.49
N TYR A 3 -7.52 -54.62 -19.73
CA TYR A 3 -7.56 -55.39 -21.02
C TYR A 3 -7.55 -54.32 -22.15
N TYR A 4 -6.74 -54.35 -23.19
CA TYR A 4 -6.73 -55.19 -24.42
C TYR A 4 -8.03 -55.19 -25.24
N LYS A 5 -7.92 -54.71 -26.45
CA LYS A 5 -7.85 -55.37 -27.81
C LYS A 5 -8.83 -54.65 -28.73
N LEU A 6 -8.38 -54.18 -29.85
CA LEU A 6 -8.26 -54.82 -31.16
C LEU A 6 -9.59 -54.93 -31.92
N PHE A 7 -9.69 -54.23 -33.05
CA PHE A 7 -10.15 -54.91 -34.27
C PHE A 7 -9.65 -54.10 -35.51
N ALA A 8 -8.96 -54.83 -36.31
CA ALA A 8 -8.37 -54.49 -37.61
C ALA A 8 -9.15 -55.19 -38.71
N ILE A 9 -8.89 -54.77 -39.95
CA ILE A 9 -9.07 -55.57 -41.21
C ILE A 9 -10.49 -55.46 -41.80
N LEU A 10 -10.71 -55.16 -43.08
CA LEU A 10 -10.24 -55.76 -44.33
C LEU A 10 -10.86 -55.07 -45.56
N ILE A 11 -10.04 -54.84 -46.59
CA ILE A 11 -10.11 -55.32 -47.99
C ILE A 11 -11.07 -54.60 -48.95
N LEU A 12 -10.60 -54.06 -49.99
CA LEU A 12 -9.93 -54.34 -51.26
C LEU A 12 -10.91 -54.40 -52.46
N ALA A 13 -10.52 -53.71 -53.50
CA ALA A 13 -10.67 -54.09 -54.95
C ALA A 13 -11.95 -53.73 -55.72
N GLY A 14 -11.64 -53.21 -56.91
CA GLY A 14 -12.48 -53.24 -58.12
C GLY A 14 -12.19 -52.01 -58.99
N MET A 15 -11.23 -52.06 -59.74
CA MET A 15 -10.79 -52.23 -61.12
C MET A 15 -11.79 -51.73 -62.20
N MET A 16 -11.19 -50.85 -63.02
CA MET A 16 -11.30 -50.76 -64.52
C MET A 16 -12.65 -50.59 -65.19
N ALA A 17 -12.73 -49.54 -65.95
CA ALA A 17 -12.88 -49.71 -67.41
C ALA A 17 -12.69 -48.40 -68.18
N CYS A 18 -12.07 -48.50 -69.26
CA CYS A 18 -11.58 -47.62 -70.31
C CYS A 18 -12.61 -46.90 -71.14
N SER A 19 -12.12 -45.81 -71.78
CA SER A 19 -12.25 -45.51 -73.18
C SER A 19 -13.35 -44.56 -73.60
N GLY A 20 -12.88 -43.51 -74.31
CA GLY A 20 -13.72 -42.67 -75.14
C GLY A 20 -13.12 -41.28 -75.44
N GLU A 21 -12.22 -41.26 -76.36
CA GLU A 21 -11.64 -40.06 -76.99
C GLU A 21 -12.70 -39.34 -77.82
N LYS A 22 -12.92 -38.00 -77.54
CA LYS A 22 -13.40 -37.06 -78.53
C LYS A 22 -12.81 -35.68 -78.27
N LYS A 23 -11.91 -35.28 -79.14
CA LYS A 23 -11.44 -33.90 -79.31
C LYS A 23 -12.57 -33.00 -79.66
N GLU A 24 -12.87 -32.01 -78.83
CA GLU A 24 -13.45 -30.74 -79.28
C GLU A 24 -12.55 -29.59 -78.88
N LYS A 25 -12.12 -28.83 -79.86
CA LYS A 25 -11.45 -27.55 -79.74
C LYS A 25 -12.48 -26.54 -79.21
N GLY A 26 -12.35 -26.15 -77.98
CA GLY A 26 -13.05 -25.00 -77.41
C GLY A 26 -11.99 -23.99 -76.99
N SER A 27 -12.12 -22.79 -77.48
CA SER A 27 -11.30 -21.62 -77.26
C SER A 27 -11.01 -21.41 -75.75
N GLU A 28 -9.74 -21.31 -75.44
CA GLU A 28 -9.26 -20.75 -74.11
C GLU A 28 -9.60 -19.25 -74.11
N GLU A 29 -10.75 -18.90 -73.51
CA GLU A 29 -10.95 -17.58 -72.92
C GLU A 29 -10.18 -17.55 -71.60
N SER A 30 -9.03 -16.91 -71.66
CA SER A 30 -8.31 -16.56 -70.44
C SER A 30 -9.19 -15.59 -69.62
N VAL A 31 -9.91 -16.13 -68.65
CA VAL A 31 -10.51 -15.29 -67.61
C VAL A 31 -9.34 -14.77 -66.80
N GLU A 32 -8.88 -13.55 -67.04
CA GLU A 32 -8.09 -12.77 -66.10
C GLU A 32 -8.95 -12.58 -64.86
N THR A 33 -8.69 -13.40 -63.83
CA THR A 33 -9.23 -13.17 -62.55
C THR A 33 -8.48 -11.97 -61.97
N VAL A 34 -9.00 -10.77 -62.26
CA VAL A 34 -8.60 -9.57 -61.53
C VAL A 34 -9.08 -9.77 -60.10
N LEU A 35 -8.19 -10.25 -59.27
CA LEU A 35 -8.38 -10.19 -57.82
C LEU A 35 -8.61 -8.73 -57.46
N PRO A 36 -9.68 -8.37 -56.75
CA PRO A 36 -9.83 -7.00 -56.28
C PRO A 36 -8.56 -6.63 -55.52
N ASP A 37 -7.97 -5.49 -55.82
CA ASP A 37 -6.92 -4.90 -55.01
C ASP A 37 -7.49 -4.74 -53.58
N GLU A 38 -7.19 -5.68 -52.70
CA GLU A 38 -7.51 -5.56 -51.29
C GLU A 38 -6.67 -4.41 -50.73
N THR A 39 -7.20 -3.21 -50.84
CA THR A 39 -6.61 -2.06 -50.18
C THR A 39 -6.91 -2.21 -48.68
N ASN A 40 -5.87 -2.42 -47.90
CA ASN A 40 -6.00 -2.51 -46.44
C ASN A 40 -6.44 -1.16 -45.87
N GLU A 41 -7.60 -1.14 -45.21
CA GLU A 41 -8.10 0.06 -44.54
C GLU A 41 -7.36 0.25 -43.21
N VAL A 42 -6.80 1.45 -42.99
CA VAL A 42 -5.99 1.78 -41.84
C VAL A 42 -6.37 3.12 -41.23
N THR A 43 -6.21 3.27 -39.93
CA THR A 43 -6.23 4.59 -39.29
C THR A 43 -4.81 5.05 -38.99
N VAL A 44 -4.60 6.34 -39.07
CA VAL A 44 -3.27 6.92 -38.86
C VAL A 44 -3.28 8.05 -37.84
N MET A 45 -2.14 8.28 -37.24
CA MET A 45 -1.90 9.46 -36.42
C MET A 45 -0.54 10.08 -36.75
N LYS A 46 -0.43 11.39 -36.66
CA LYS A 46 0.85 12.09 -36.80
C LYS A 46 1.57 12.02 -35.46
N LEU A 47 2.79 11.51 -35.48
CA LEU A 47 3.61 11.34 -34.29
C LEU A 47 4.15 12.69 -33.80
N ASN A 48 3.77 13.10 -32.61
CA ASN A 48 4.21 14.32 -31.97
C ASN A 48 4.75 14.02 -30.60
N THR A 49 5.64 14.87 -30.08
CA THR A 49 6.05 14.82 -28.71
C THR A 49 4.91 15.31 -27.79
N THR A 50 4.49 14.46 -26.87
CA THR A 50 3.42 14.77 -25.89
C THR A 50 3.92 14.51 -24.48
N ASP A 51 3.29 15.15 -23.48
CA ASP A 51 3.58 14.86 -22.09
C ASP A 51 3.15 13.43 -21.76
N PHE A 52 4.12 12.60 -21.39
CA PHE A 52 3.87 11.20 -21.05
C PHE A 52 3.74 11.07 -19.53
N ASN A 53 2.58 10.60 -19.11
CA ASN A 53 2.34 10.24 -17.72
C ASN A 53 2.59 8.74 -17.54
N HIS A 54 3.72 8.43 -16.90
CA HIS A 54 4.01 7.07 -16.48
C HIS A 54 3.13 6.71 -15.28
N GLU A 55 2.53 5.53 -15.35
CA GLU A 55 1.70 4.98 -14.29
C GLU A 55 2.38 3.72 -13.75
N LEU A 56 2.66 3.75 -12.45
CA LEU A 56 3.16 2.60 -11.72
C LEU A 56 2.09 2.14 -10.75
N ILE A 57 1.69 0.87 -10.85
CA ILE A 57 0.62 0.29 -10.05
C ILE A 57 1.22 -0.67 -9.02
N SER A 58 0.84 -0.49 -7.76
CA SER A 58 1.22 -1.38 -6.67
C SER A 58 0.02 -1.70 -5.78
N ASN A 59 0.11 -2.81 -5.06
CA ASN A 59 -0.83 -3.16 -4.01
C ASN A 59 -0.29 -2.72 -2.66
N GLY A 60 -1.18 -2.20 -1.83
CA GLY A 60 -0.82 -1.70 -0.52
C GLY A 60 -1.91 -1.94 0.52
N LYS A 61 -1.66 -1.42 1.70
CA LYS A 61 -2.58 -1.46 2.82
C LYS A 61 -2.69 -0.07 3.45
N LEU A 62 -3.90 0.33 3.79
CA LEU A 62 -4.11 1.56 4.55
C LEU A 62 -3.71 1.36 6.01
N SER A 63 -3.04 2.35 6.55
CA SER A 63 -2.72 2.44 7.97
C SER A 63 -2.97 3.87 8.46
N ALA A 64 -3.45 3.99 9.70
CA ALA A 64 -3.56 5.29 10.32
C ALA A 64 -2.17 5.76 10.78
N ARG A 65 -1.88 7.03 10.59
CA ARG A 65 -0.61 7.60 11.06
C ARG A 65 -0.47 7.54 12.59
N ASN A 66 -1.58 7.76 13.29
CA ASN A 66 -1.64 7.62 14.74
C ASN A 66 -2.57 6.45 15.08
N PHE A 67 -1.98 5.40 15.60
CA PHE A 67 -2.64 4.19 16.08
C PHE A 67 -2.01 3.79 17.40
N VAL A 68 -2.82 3.44 18.39
CA VAL A 68 -2.33 2.95 19.68
C VAL A 68 -3.23 1.87 20.24
N ASP A 69 -2.63 0.82 20.71
CA ASP A 69 -3.28 -0.20 21.52
C ASP A 69 -3.14 0.17 23.01
N LEU A 70 -4.27 0.35 23.65
CA LEU A 70 -4.34 0.69 25.07
C LEU A 70 -4.62 -0.55 25.90
N LYS A 71 -3.91 -0.67 27.00
CA LYS A 71 -4.09 -1.74 27.99
C LYS A 71 -3.95 -1.20 29.40
N PHE A 72 -4.57 -1.89 30.34
CA PHE A 72 -4.39 -1.57 31.75
C PHE A 72 -3.06 -2.11 32.26
N GLU A 73 -2.45 -1.38 33.19
CA GLU A 73 -1.21 -1.79 33.86
C GLU A 73 -1.47 -2.60 35.15
N SER A 74 -2.71 -2.58 35.66
CA SER A 74 -3.13 -3.27 36.84
C SER A 74 -4.26 -4.26 36.58
N ALA A 75 -4.19 -5.45 37.18
CA ALA A 75 -5.19 -6.50 37.02
C ALA A 75 -6.28 -6.36 38.13
N GLU A 76 -7.11 -5.31 37.98
CA GLU A 76 -8.25 -5.04 38.85
C GLU A 76 -9.57 -5.18 38.09
N PRO A 77 -10.72 -5.39 38.76
CA PRO A 77 -12.00 -5.43 38.10
C PRO A 77 -12.33 -4.11 37.39
N ILE A 78 -12.88 -4.19 36.18
CA ILE A 78 -13.34 -3.03 35.41
C ILE A 78 -14.61 -2.51 36.08
N ALA A 79 -14.51 -1.34 36.70
CA ALA A 79 -15.65 -0.71 37.36
C ALA A 79 -16.63 -0.11 36.38
N LYS A 80 -16.11 0.55 35.32
CA LYS A 80 -16.97 1.18 34.31
C LYS A 80 -16.26 1.33 32.99
N ILE A 81 -17.02 1.19 31.90
CA ILE A 81 -16.62 1.48 30.52
C ILE A 81 -17.51 2.61 30.02
N TYR A 82 -16.90 3.67 29.48
CA TYR A 82 -17.58 4.90 29.08
C TYR A 82 -17.81 4.99 27.57
N VAL A 83 -17.20 4.09 26.79
CA VAL A 83 -17.16 4.13 25.32
C VAL A 83 -17.48 2.75 24.74
N LYS A 84 -17.81 2.73 23.45
CA LYS A 84 -18.03 1.52 22.65
C LYS A 84 -17.24 1.61 21.36
N ASN A 85 -17.12 0.49 20.64
CA ASN A 85 -16.52 0.46 19.31
C ASN A 85 -17.25 1.41 18.37
N GLY A 86 -16.49 2.23 17.63
CA GLY A 86 -16.98 3.25 16.71
C GLY A 86 -17.20 4.63 17.33
N ASP A 87 -17.11 4.79 18.66
CA ASP A 87 -17.23 6.10 19.30
C ASP A 87 -16.03 6.98 18.99
N ARG A 88 -16.30 8.26 18.71
CA ARG A 88 -15.26 9.29 18.59
C ARG A 88 -14.89 9.80 19.98
N VAL A 89 -13.59 9.90 20.24
CA VAL A 89 -13.05 10.35 21.51
C VAL A 89 -12.05 11.49 21.29
N THR A 90 -11.96 12.38 22.27
CA THR A 90 -11.00 13.47 22.31
C THR A 90 -9.82 13.13 23.20
N LYS A 91 -8.68 13.80 23.00
CA LYS A 91 -7.50 13.61 23.86
C LYS A 91 -7.85 13.86 25.34
N GLY A 92 -7.45 12.91 26.20
CA GLY A 92 -7.69 12.96 27.64
C GLY A 92 -9.09 12.48 28.07
N GLN A 93 -9.99 12.13 27.12
CA GLN A 93 -11.30 11.59 27.44
C GLN A 93 -11.17 10.23 28.13
N LYS A 94 -11.93 10.04 29.23
CA LYS A 94 -11.98 8.75 29.92
C LYS A 94 -12.63 7.69 29.06
N LEU A 95 -11.96 6.53 28.96
CA LEU A 95 -12.44 5.37 28.22
C LEU A 95 -13.02 4.30 29.13
N ALA A 96 -12.31 4.01 30.21
CA ALA A 96 -12.72 3.08 31.23
C ALA A 96 -12.00 3.37 32.56
N GLU A 97 -12.52 2.81 33.64
CA GLU A 97 -11.89 2.85 34.95
C GLU A 97 -11.96 1.50 35.65
N LEU A 98 -10.92 1.19 36.38
CA LEU A 98 -10.83 0.02 37.26
C LEU A 98 -11.41 0.31 38.65
N SER A 99 -11.74 -0.74 39.40
CA SER A 99 -12.02 -0.63 40.83
C SER A 99 -10.77 -0.16 41.57
N THR A 100 -10.86 1.00 42.20
CA THR A 100 -9.71 1.66 42.83
C THR A 100 -9.51 1.28 44.29
N PHE A 101 -10.39 0.46 44.91
CA PHE A 101 -10.34 0.18 46.32
C PHE A 101 -8.97 -0.38 46.79
N ARG A 102 -8.46 -1.41 46.09
CA ARG A 102 -7.16 -2.02 46.46
C ARG A 102 -5.99 -1.08 46.21
N LEU A 103 -6.03 -0.35 45.09
CA LEU A 103 -5.00 0.61 44.69
C LEU A 103 -4.97 1.80 45.66
N ALA A 104 -6.13 2.32 46.06
CA ALA A 104 -6.24 3.41 47.04
C ALA A 104 -5.70 3.00 48.38
N ASN A 105 -6.02 1.78 48.87
CA ASN A 105 -5.47 1.27 50.09
C ASN A 105 -3.94 1.08 50.02
N LYS A 106 -3.42 0.56 48.91
CA LYS A 106 -1.97 0.43 48.68
C LYS A 106 -1.28 1.79 48.71
N THR A 107 -1.87 2.82 48.06
CA THR A 107 -1.35 4.19 48.08
C THR A 107 -1.37 4.77 49.50
N ALA A 108 -2.46 4.57 50.26
CA ALA A 108 -2.55 5.03 51.64
C ALA A 108 -1.49 4.38 52.53
N GLN A 109 -1.31 3.06 52.44
CA GLN A 109 -0.27 2.33 53.21
C GLN A 109 1.14 2.82 52.85
N ALA A 110 1.44 3.03 51.55
CA ALA A 110 2.74 3.54 51.12
C ALA A 110 2.97 4.98 51.58
N LYS A 111 1.91 5.81 51.62
CA LYS A 111 1.98 7.16 52.19
C LYS A 111 2.27 7.16 53.67
N ASP A 112 1.59 6.29 54.45
CA ASP A 112 1.86 6.14 55.89
C ASP A 112 3.29 5.68 56.17
N ALA A 113 3.82 4.77 55.35
CA ALA A 113 5.21 4.34 55.41
C ALA A 113 6.19 5.49 55.14
N LEU A 114 5.88 6.35 54.16
CA LEU A 114 6.67 7.55 53.84
C LEU A 114 6.64 8.54 55.03
N GLU A 115 5.47 8.79 55.61
CA GLU A 115 5.39 9.70 56.75
C GLU A 115 6.20 9.18 57.98
N ARG A 116 6.18 7.87 58.26
CA ARG A 116 7.05 7.25 59.27
C ARG A 116 8.52 7.43 58.94
N ALA A 117 8.92 7.15 57.68
CA ALA A 117 10.31 7.35 57.23
C ALA A 117 10.77 8.81 57.29
N LYS A 118 9.86 9.79 57.11
CA LYS A 118 10.15 11.22 57.35
C LYS A 118 10.44 11.51 58.83
N LEU A 119 9.62 10.97 59.72
CA LEU A 119 9.85 11.14 61.16
C LEU A 119 11.19 10.53 61.59
N GLU A 120 11.50 9.33 61.12
CA GLU A 120 12.78 8.66 61.39
C GLU A 120 13.97 9.47 60.81
N LEU A 121 13.82 10.04 59.62
CA LEU A 121 14.83 10.92 59.00
C LEU A 121 15.11 12.13 59.91
N GLN A 122 14.05 12.74 60.47
CA GLN A 122 14.17 13.87 61.39
C GLN A 122 14.89 13.48 62.66
N ASP A 123 14.54 12.31 63.22
CA ASP A 123 15.15 11.80 64.45
C ASP A 123 16.63 11.50 64.27
N VAL A 124 17.00 10.85 63.15
CA VAL A 124 18.41 10.61 62.83
C VAL A 124 19.18 11.91 62.62
N LEU A 125 18.57 12.95 61.96
CA LEU A 125 19.20 14.28 61.81
C LEU A 125 19.45 14.96 63.15
N ILE A 126 18.46 14.93 64.07
CA ILE A 126 18.59 15.48 65.44
C ILE A 126 19.70 14.74 66.19
N GLY A 127 19.79 13.40 66.08
CA GLY A 127 20.86 12.61 66.65
C GLY A 127 22.26 12.91 66.11
N GLN A 128 22.36 13.53 64.90
CA GLN A 128 23.60 14.03 64.32
C GLN A 128 23.87 15.51 64.69
N GLY A 129 23.05 16.12 65.53
CA GLY A 129 23.21 17.51 66.01
C GLY A 129 22.63 18.58 65.07
N TYR A 130 21.84 18.19 64.07
CA TYR A 130 21.15 19.16 63.17
C TYR A 130 19.75 19.42 63.66
N LYS A 131 19.32 20.70 63.61
CA LYS A 131 17.93 21.06 63.90
C LYS A 131 17.06 20.87 62.64
N LEU A 132 15.76 20.62 62.78
CA LEU A 132 14.79 20.49 61.71
C LEU A 132 14.81 21.68 60.71
N GLU A 133 15.03 22.88 61.25
CA GLU A 133 15.09 24.15 60.50
C GLU A 133 16.37 24.27 59.64
N ASP A 134 17.39 23.47 59.93
CA ASP A 134 18.72 23.54 59.32
C ASP A 134 18.94 22.48 58.21
N SER A 135 17.89 21.83 57.72
CA SER A 135 17.98 20.77 56.72
C SER A 135 18.74 21.18 55.44
N THR A 136 18.74 22.47 55.07
CA THR A 136 19.50 23.03 53.97
C THR A 136 21.00 23.20 54.24
N LYS A 137 21.41 23.14 55.52
CA LYS A 137 22.81 23.30 55.95
C LYS A 137 23.50 21.95 56.16
N VAL A 138 22.77 20.84 56.02
CA VAL A 138 23.32 19.50 56.21
C VAL A 138 24.23 19.16 55.04
N PRO A 139 25.46 18.73 55.24
CA PRO A 139 26.36 18.28 54.19
C PRO A 139 25.71 17.16 53.36
N PRO A 140 25.88 17.16 52.01
CA PRO A 140 25.24 16.16 51.13
C PRO A 140 25.54 14.71 51.54
N ALA A 141 26.77 14.41 51.96
CA ALA A 141 27.17 13.07 52.41
C ALA A 141 26.41 12.64 53.68
N THR A 142 26.24 13.57 54.64
CA THR A 142 25.47 13.30 55.87
C THR A 142 24.01 13.11 55.56
N MET A 143 23.40 13.95 54.70
CA MET A 143 22.03 13.82 54.23
C MET A 143 21.78 12.45 53.59
N GLN A 144 22.71 12.02 52.72
CA GLN A 144 22.61 10.70 52.06
C GLN A 144 22.62 9.55 53.10
N LEU A 145 23.53 9.62 54.07
CA LEU A 145 23.59 8.61 55.12
C LEU A 145 22.29 8.57 55.92
N VAL A 146 21.73 9.73 56.29
CA VAL A 146 20.48 9.85 57.03
C VAL A 146 19.31 9.31 56.24
N LYS A 147 19.20 9.61 54.96
CA LYS A 147 18.16 9.06 54.08
C LYS A 147 18.21 7.55 53.98
N VAL A 148 19.40 6.96 53.85
CA VAL A 148 19.59 5.51 53.85
C VAL A 148 19.17 4.89 55.19
N LYS A 149 19.59 5.47 56.33
CA LYS A 149 19.26 4.96 57.65
C LYS A 149 17.77 5.00 57.96
N SER A 150 17.09 6.07 57.58
CA SER A 150 15.64 6.25 57.78
C SER A 150 14.77 5.48 56.75
N GLY A 151 15.35 4.92 55.69
CA GLY A 151 14.58 4.31 54.61
C GLY A 151 13.73 5.30 53.81
N TYR A 152 13.98 6.61 53.92
CA TYR A 152 13.17 7.66 53.29
C TYR A 152 13.07 7.52 51.80
N ASP A 153 14.20 7.34 51.10
CA ASP A 153 14.20 7.25 49.64
C ASP A 153 13.42 6.01 49.15
N GLN A 154 13.53 4.87 49.88
CA GLN A 154 12.76 3.66 49.56
C GLN A 154 11.26 3.86 49.77
N ALA A 155 10.85 4.50 50.86
CA ALA A 155 9.43 4.77 51.13
C ALA A 155 8.84 5.77 50.15
N LEU A 156 9.63 6.79 49.76
CA LEU A 156 9.23 7.78 48.73
C LEU A 156 8.96 7.11 47.37
N ILE A 157 9.89 6.28 46.90
CA ILE A 157 9.74 5.55 45.64
C ILE A 157 8.52 4.62 45.68
N SER A 158 8.32 3.91 46.80
CA SER A 158 7.17 3.02 46.99
C SER A 158 5.83 3.78 46.92
N TRP A 159 5.77 4.96 47.55
CA TRP A 159 4.58 5.80 47.51
C TRP A 159 4.33 6.35 46.08
N GLN A 160 5.37 6.83 45.39
CA GLN A 160 5.27 7.31 44.02
C GLN A 160 4.76 6.22 43.05
N LEU A 161 5.26 4.99 43.22
CA LEU A 161 4.80 3.85 42.43
C LEU A 161 3.32 3.53 42.68
N ALA A 162 2.91 3.47 43.95
CA ALA A 162 1.51 3.20 44.29
C ALA A 162 0.57 4.31 43.81
N GLU A 163 0.99 5.57 43.86
CA GLU A 163 0.24 6.71 43.29
C GLU A 163 0.13 6.64 41.78
N TYR A 164 1.22 6.26 41.09
CA TYR A 164 1.22 6.04 39.65
C TYR A 164 0.24 4.93 39.23
N GLU A 165 0.29 3.76 39.90
CA GLU A 165 -0.65 2.66 39.64
C GLU A 165 -2.10 3.07 39.89
N GLN A 166 -2.39 3.85 40.92
CA GLN A 166 -3.74 4.35 41.21
C GLN A 166 -4.23 5.34 40.15
N ARG A 167 -3.37 6.21 39.65
CA ARG A 167 -3.71 7.14 38.55
C ARG A 167 -4.00 6.40 37.28
N ASN A 168 -3.22 5.36 36.93
CA ASN A 168 -3.36 4.54 35.74
C ASN A 168 -4.53 3.54 35.82
N ALA A 169 -5.27 3.52 36.96
CA ALA A 169 -6.56 2.84 37.03
C ALA A 169 -7.63 3.47 36.13
N VAL A 170 -7.42 4.70 35.64
CA VAL A 170 -8.29 5.37 34.68
C VAL A 170 -7.59 5.41 33.32
N LEU A 171 -8.16 4.69 32.36
CA LEU A 171 -7.66 4.67 31.00
C LEU A 171 -8.24 5.85 30.21
N THR A 172 -7.37 6.63 29.58
CA THR A 172 -7.75 7.81 28.81
C THR A 172 -7.19 7.76 27.39
N ALA A 173 -7.85 8.43 26.46
CA ALA A 173 -7.39 8.55 25.08
C ALA A 173 -6.14 9.45 24.98
N PRO A 174 -5.02 8.99 24.39
CA PRO A 174 -3.79 9.79 24.28
C PRO A 174 -3.89 10.87 23.18
N PHE A 175 -4.76 10.67 22.21
CA PHE A 175 -5.07 11.61 21.13
C PHE A 175 -6.53 11.47 20.70
N GLU A 176 -7.00 12.35 19.83
CA GLU A 176 -8.33 12.31 19.25
C GLU A 176 -8.42 11.21 18.19
N GLY A 177 -9.46 10.37 18.25
CA GLY A 177 -9.62 9.25 17.32
C GLY A 177 -10.93 8.51 17.49
N VAL A 178 -10.98 7.31 16.91
CA VAL A 178 -12.13 6.40 16.99
C VAL A 178 -11.71 5.15 17.77
N VAL A 179 -12.59 4.70 18.65
CA VAL A 179 -12.39 3.48 19.46
C VAL A 179 -12.63 2.24 18.60
N ALA A 180 -11.69 1.31 18.65
CA ALA A 180 -11.79 0.00 18.02
C ALA A 180 -11.31 -1.10 18.97
N ASN A 181 -11.58 -2.37 18.61
CA ASN A 181 -11.09 -3.56 19.32
C ASN A 181 -11.45 -3.61 20.82
N LEU A 182 -12.56 -2.98 21.21
CA LEU A 182 -13.06 -3.04 22.59
C LEU A 182 -13.92 -4.30 22.75
N PHE A 183 -13.38 -5.33 23.42
CA PHE A 183 -14.08 -6.60 23.68
C PHE A 183 -14.30 -6.85 25.18
N ALA A 184 -13.63 -6.09 26.05
CA ALA A 184 -13.74 -6.20 27.48
C ALA A 184 -15.15 -5.85 27.97
N LYS A 185 -15.56 -6.46 29.10
CA LYS A 185 -16.86 -6.23 29.72
C LYS A 185 -16.66 -5.72 31.15
N GLN A 186 -17.59 -4.88 31.58
CA GLN A 186 -17.66 -4.41 32.98
C GLN A 186 -17.74 -5.60 33.94
N CYS A 187 -17.18 -5.46 35.11
CA CYS A 187 -17.06 -6.46 36.20
C CYS A 187 -16.05 -7.58 35.92
N ASN A 188 -15.48 -7.71 34.70
CA ASN A 188 -14.38 -8.63 34.49
C ASN A 188 -13.08 -8.03 35.00
N THR A 189 -12.12 -8.87 35.38
CA THR A 189 -10.76 -8.43 35.72
C THR A 189 -10.05 -8.00 34.45
N ALA A 190 -9.43 -6.83 34.47
CA ALA A 190 -8.63 -6.34 33.36
C ALA A 190 -7.37 -7.19 33.17
N SER A 191 -7.02 -7.47 31.91
CA SER A 191 -5.74 -8.10 31.55
C SER A 191 -4.66 -7.02 31.42
N THR A 192 -3.48 -7.31 31.89
CA THR A 192 -2.29 -6.45 31.69
C THR A 192 -1.52 -6.80 30.42
N SER A 193 -1.80 -7.97 29.85
CA SER A 193 -1.15 -8.46 28.63
C SER A 193 -1.96 -8.13 27.37
N ASP A 194 -3.29 -8.20 27.46
CA ASP A 194 -4.18 -8.03 26.33
C ASP A 194 -4.57 -6.58 26.13
N VAL A 195 -4.80 -6.23 24.87
CA VAL A 195 -5.31 -4.90 24.48
C VAL A 195 -6.73 -4.74 25.02
N PHE A 196 -6.97 -3.64 25.73
CA PHE A 196 -8.30 -3.26 26.18
C PHE A 196 -9.12 -2.66 25.04
N CYS A 197 -8.55 -1.69 24.32
CA CYS A 197 -9.09 -1.11 23.11
C CYS A 197 -7.98 -0.44 22.29
N SER A 198 -8.27 -0.15 21.04
CA SER A 198 -7.39 0.62 20.16
C SER A 198 -8.00 1.99 19.88
N ILE A 199 -7.16 3.02 19.76
CA ILE A 199 -7.57 4.35 19.29
C ILE A 199 -6.92 4.60 17.94
N ILE A 200 -7.73 4.95 16.94
CA ILE A 200 -7.33 5.12 15.55
C ILE A 200 -7.64 6.55 15.12
N ASP A 201 -6.64 7.30 14.66
CA ASP A 201 -6.86 8.59 14.02
C ASP A 201 -7.25 8.39 12.56
N THR A 202 -8.54 8.41 12.29
CA THR A 202 -9.10 8.19 10.94
C THR A 202 -8.94 9.39 10.00
N ARG A 203 -8.40 10.52 10.45
CA ARG A 203 -8.21 11.73 9.63
C ARG A 203 -6.91 11.72 8.84
N THR A 204 -5.96 10.92 9.27
CA THR A 204 -4.61 10.85 8.70
C THR A 204 -4.27 9.41 8.34
N LEU A 205 -4.82 8.97 7.19
CA LEU A 205 -4.52 7.66 6.64
C LEU A 205 -3.30 7.73 5.71
N GLU A 206 -2.51 6.68 5.73
CA GLU A 206 -1.37 6.46 4.85
C GLU A 206 -1.55 5.13 4.12
N ALA A 207 -1.27 5.11 2.83
CA ALA A 207 -1.16 3.87 2.08
C ALA A 207 0.29 3.40 2.13
N ALA A 208 0.54 2.25 2.73
CA ALA A 208 1.84 1.59 2.73
C ALA A 208 1.86 0.54 1.61
N PHE A 209 2.79 0.65 0.68
CA PHE A 209 2.95 -0.23 -0.47
C PHE A 209 4.43 -0.43 -0.79
N THR A 210 4.75 -1.34 -1.70
CA THR A 210 6.12 -1.62 -2.10
C THR A 210 6.31 -1.37 -3.59
N VAL A 211 7.50 -0.92 -3.98
CA VAL A 211 7.93 -0.75 -5.37
C VAL A 211 9.23 -1.50 -5.60
N LEU A 212 9.51 -1.89 -6.84
CA LEU A 212 10.78 -2.52 -7.20
C LEU A 212 11.92 -1.50 -7.11
N GLU A 213 13.12 -1.95 -6.74
CA GLU A 213 14.33 -1.13 -6.73
C GLU A 213 14.57 -0.45 -8.09
N SER A 214 14.31 -1.15 -9.19
CA SER A 214 14.44 -0.63 -10.55
C SER A 214 13.49 0.53 -10.87
N GLU A 215 12.39 0.67 -10.12
CA GLU A 215 11.37 1.73 -10.29
C GLU A 215 11.65 2.97 -9.43
N LEU A 216 12.58 2.87 -8.46
CA LEU A 216 12.93 4.00 -7.59
C LEU A 216 13.32 5.29 -8.34
N PRO A 217 14.07 5.24 -9.44
CA PRO A 217 14.40 6.44 -10.21
C PRO A 217 13.17 7.14 -10.79
N LEU A 218 12.05 6.42 -10.94
CA LEU A 218 10.81 6.90 -11.53
C LEU A 218 9.86 7.55 -10.52
N ILE A 219 10.16 7.47 -9.21
CA ILE A 219 9.30 8.02 -8.15
C ILE A 219 10.08 8.98 -7.25
N LYS A 220 9.37 9.90 -6.62
CA LYS A 220 9.94 10.81 -5.60
C LYS A 220 8.89 11.21 -4.57
N THR A 221 9.34 11.66 -3.42
CA THR A 221 8.47 12.26 -2.41
C THR A 221 7.71 13.45 -3.01
N GLY A 222 6.39 13.51 -2.76
CA GLY A 222 5.49 14.51 -3.29
C GLY A 222 4.76 14.10 -4.59
N ASP A 223 5.15 13.02 -5.26
CA ASP A 223 4.43 12.51 -6.43
C ASP A 223 2.98 12.19 -6.08
N ARG A 224 2.07 12.48 -7.00
CA ARG A 224 0.64 12.21 -6.84
C ARG A 224 0.39 10.72 -6.95
N VAL A 225 -0.46 10.24 -6.05
CA VAL A 225 -0.95 8.86 -6.08
C VAL A 225 -2.48 8.86 -6.06
N GLU A 226 -3.05 7.88 -6.71
CA GLU A 226 -4.46 7.54 -6.58
C GLU A 226 -4.57 6.22 -5.82
N VAL A 227 -5.43 6.20 -4.80
CA VAL A 227 -5.61 5.05 -3.91
C VAL A 227 -7.04 4.54 -4.04
N ALA A 228 -7.19 3.33 -4.55
CA ALA A 228 -8.47 2.67 -4.77
C ALA A 228 -8.60 1.43 -3.87
N PRO A 229 -9.50 1.42 -2.88
CA PRO A 229 -9.71 0.24 -2.04
C PRO A 229 -10.39 -0.89 -2.84
N PHE A 230 -9.91 -2.12 -2.67
CA PHE A 230 -10.51 -3.28 -3.37
C PHE A 230 -11.96 -3.56 -2.95
N ALA A 231 -12.33 -3.17 -1.74
CA ALA A 231 -13.68 -3.40 -1.21
C ALA A 231 -14.72 -2.39 -1.70
N LEU A 232 -14.30 -1.25 -2.28
CA LEU A 232 -15.16 -0.13 -2.67
C LEU A 232 -14.75 0.32 -4.07
N SER A 233 -15.32 -0.31 -5.11
CA SER A 233 -14.93 -0.09 -6.51
C SER A 233 -15.13 1.34 -7.01
N ASP A 234 -16.09 2.08 -6.41
CA ASP A 234 -16.46 3.42 -6.86
C ASP A 234 -15.79 4.54 -6.03
N VAL A 235 -14.91 4.17 -5.11
CA VAL A 235 -14.22 5.10 -4.22
C VAL A 235 -12.75 5.16 -4.61
N THR A 236 -12.29 6.36 -4.94
CA THR A 236 -10.88 6.66 -5.12
C THR A 236 -10.51 7.84 -4.22
N ALA A 237 -9.31 7.81 -3.67
CA ALA A 237 -8.77 8.89 -2.86
C ALA A 237 -7.45 9.37 -3.43
N ASP A 238 -7.31 10.69 -3.53
CA ASP A 238 -6.04 11.30 -3.93
C ASP A 238 -5.07 11.29 -2.76
N GLY A 239 -3.79 11.08 -3.08
CA GLY A 239 -2.72 11.12 -2.09
C GLY A 239 -1.41 11.65 -2.67
N ARG A 240 -0.39 11.70 -1.82
CA ARG A 240 0.99 12.03 -2.22
C ARG A 240 1.97 11.15 -1.50
N ILE A 241 3.04 10.74 -2.19
CA ILE A 241 4.15 10.03 -1.56
C ILE A 241 4.73 10.91 -0.45
N SER A 242 4.67 10.42 0.78
CA SER A 242 5.18 11.09 1.98
C SER A 242 6.56 10.59 2.38
N GLU A 243 6.83 9.30 2.16
CA GLU A 243 8.06 8.64 2.61
C GLU A 243 8.47 7.55 1.63
N ILE A 244 9.76 7.46 1.35
CA ILE A 244 10.39 6.34 0.64
C ILE A 244 11.44 5.78 1.59
N ASN A 245 11.29 4.51 1.98
CA ASN A 245 12.25 3.86 2.87
C ASN A 245 13.60 3.69 2.14
N PRO A 246 14.74 4.11 2.71
CA PRO A 246 16.04 3.96 2.07
C PRO A 246 16.59 2.52 2.13
N LEU A 247 15.79 1.54 2.55
CA LEU A 247 16.16 0.14 2.65
C LEU A 247 15.48 -0.69 1.56
N VAL A 248 16.28 -1.41 0.78
CA VAL A 248 15.81 -2.46 -0.13
C VAL A 248 15.73 -3.77 0.65
N ASP A 249 14.61 -4.45 0.58
CA ASP A 249 14.44 -5.74 1.25
C ASP A 249 15.09 -6.90 0.44
N LYS A 250 15.04 -8.11 1.00
CA LYS A 250 15.62 -9.31 0.37
C LYS A 250 14.98 -9.70 -0.96
N ASP A 251 13.79 -9.20 -1.25
CA ASP A 251 13.02 -9.49 -2.46
C ASP A 251 13.20 -8.36 -3.52
N GLY A 252 14.12 -7.41 -3.27
CA GLY A 252 14.38 -6.28 -4.15
C GLY A 252 13.29 -5.20 -4.14
N MET A 253 12.50 -5.16 -3.04
CA MET A 253 11.41 -4.22 -2.89
C MET A 253 11.76 -3.10 -1.92
N VAL A 254 11.21 -1.92 -2.17
CA VAL A 254 11.33 -0.75 -1.29
C VAL A 254 9.97 -0.35 -0.80
N GLN A 255 9.85 -0.16 0.51
CA GLN A 255 8.61 0.30 1.12
C GLN A 255 8.43 1.80 0.90
N VAL A 256 7.23 2.16 0.46
CA VAL A 256 6.81 3.55 0.20
C VAL A 256 5.53 3.81 0.98
N LYS A 257 5.40 5.03 1.51
CA LYS A 257 4.16 5.50 2.13
C LYS A 257 3.63 6.70 1.38
N ALA A 258 2.34 6.76 1.21
CA ALA A 258 1.65 7.91 0.67
C ALA A 258 0.58 8.40 1.65
N ALA A 259 0.59 9.69 1.95
CA ALA A 259 -0.47 10.33 2.71
C ALA A 259 -1.74 10.41 1.84
N VAL A 260 -2.85 9.93 2.37
CA VAL A 260 -4.13 9.81 1.65
C VAL A 260 -5.12 10.85 2.19
N ASN A 261 -5.77 11.57 1.29
CA ASN A 261 -6.86 12.48 1.63
C ASN A 261 -8.19 11.73 1.61
N ASP A 262 -8.59 11.21 2.77
CA ASP A 262 -9.85 10.50 2.93
C ASP A 262 -11.00 11.43 3.31
N LYS A 263 -12.19 11.17 2.79
CA LYS A 263 -13.45 11.83 3.14
C LYS A 263 -14.24 11.08 4.22
N GLY A 264 -13.61 10.15 4.93
CA GLY A 264 -14.21 9.35 6.00
C GLY A 264 -14.85 8.04 5.55
N GLN A 265 -14.45 7.53 4.38
CA GLN A 265 -14.94 6.27 3.81
C GLN A 265 -13.93 5.12 3.94
N LEU A 266 -12.69 5.45 4.23
CA LEU A 266 -11.58 4.49 4.32
C LEU A 266 -11.32 4.09 5.76
N PHE A 267 -10.93 2.84 5.96
CA PHE A 267 -10.64 2.28 7.28
C PHE A 267 -9.22 1.75 7.37
N GLU A 268 -8.67 1.82 8.58
CA GLU A 268 -7.44 1.14 8.97
C GLU A 268 -7.48 -0.32 8.52
N GLY A 269 -6.41 -0.78 7.86
CA GLY A 269 -6.27 -2.17 7.45
C GLY A 269 -6.88 -2.54 6.10
N MET A 270 -7.55 -1.63 5.38
CA MET A 270 -8.06 -1.92 4.05
C MET A 270 -6.93 -2.17 3.05
N ASN A 271 -7.10 -3.20 2.22
CA ASN A 271 -6.23 -3.42 1.07
C ASN A 271 -6.61 -2.48 -0.07
N VAL A 272 -5.60 -1.87 -0.68
CA VAL A 272 -5.77 -0.86 -1.72
C VAL A 272 -4.86 -1.13 -2.92
N ARG A 273 -5.30 -0.68 -4.08
CA ARG A 273 -4.45 -0.46 -5.25
C ARG A 273 -3.96 0.98 -5.19
N VAL A 274 -2.67 1.18 -5.41
CA VAL A 274 -2.02 2.49 -5.45
C VAL A 274 -1.47 2.69 -6.84
N SER A 275 -1.97 3.72 -7.56
CA SER A 275 -1.48 4.15 -8.86
C SER A 275 -0.67 5.43 -8.69
N ILE A 276 0.61 5.38 -9.01
CA ILE A 276 1.52 6.53 -8.95
C ILE A 276 1.56 7.17 -10.33
N HIS A 277 1.22 8.46 -10.42
CA HIS A 277 1.24 9.21 -11.66
C HIS A 277 2.40 10.18 -11.68
N ARG A 278 3.32 10.00 -12.62
CA ARG A 278 4.44 10.89 -12.82
C ARG A 278 4.55 11.35 -14.28
N SER A 279 4.55 12.64 -14.49
CA SER A 279 4.87 13.20 -15.79
C SER A 279 6.38 13.13 -16.04
N LEU A 280 6.76 12.49 -17.12
CA LEU A 280 8.15 12.36 -17.59
C LEU A 280 8.51 13.42 -18.64
N GLY A 281 7.65 14.43 -18.79
CA GLY A 281 7.81 15.48 -19.81
C GLY A 281 7.49 14.98 -21.22
N LYS A 282 7.97 15.73 -22.20
CA LYS A 282 7.68 15.45 -23.61
C LYS A 282 8.41 14.21 -24.11
N GLN A 283 7.66 13.24 -24.56
CA GLN A 283 8.13 11.98 -25.13
C GLN A 283 7.44 11.72 -26.48
N LEU A 284 8.09 10.97 -27.38
CA LEU A 284 7.42 10.41 -28.53
C LEU A 284 6.55 9.24 -28.07
N VAL A 285 5.23 9.34 -28.26
CA VAL A 285 4.26 8.40 -27.72
C VAL A 285 3.41 7.81 -28.83
N VAL A 286 3.28 6.48 -28.84
CA VAL A 286 2.39 5.73 -29.74
C VAL A 286 1.37 4.92 -28.94
N PRO A 287 0.13 4.78 -29.43
CA PRO A 287 -0.84 3.86 -28.84
C PRO A 287 -0.31 2.42 -28.84
N LYS A 288 -0.67 1.61 -27.85
CA LYS A 288 -0.30 0.18 -27.81
C LYS A 288 -0.77 -0.56 -29.06
N SER A 289 -1.91 -0.17 -29.65
CA SER A 289 -2.45 -0.73 -30.88
C SER A 289 -1.56 -0.53 -32.09
N ALA A 290 -0.70 0.49 -32.11
CA ALA A 290 0.23 0.75 -33.22
C ALA A 290 1.43 -0.20 -33.22
N VAL A 291 1.76 -0.80 -32.09
CA VAL A 291 2.93 -1.68 -31.93
C VAL A 291 2.53 -3.14 -32.16
N VAL A 292 3.11 -3.78 -33.17
CA VAL A 292 2.89 -5.18 -33.48
C VAL A 292 4.19 -5.99 -33.31
N LEU A 293 4.07 -7.25 -32.92
CA LEU A 293 5.21 -8.16 -32.82
C LEU A 293 5.40 -8.90 -34.15
N ARG A 294 6.58 -8.78 -34.77
CA ARG A 294 6.98 -9.50 -35.98
C ARG A 294 8.32 -10.22 -35.72
N SER A 295 8.31 -11.53 -35.88
CA SER A 295 9.52 -12.34 -35.66
C SER A 295 10.23 -12.05 -34.31
N GLY A 296 9.45 -11.82 -33.26
CA GLY A 296 9.97 -11.52 -31.92
C GLY A 296 10.49 -10.08 -31.72
N LYS A 297 10.31 -9.19 -32.71
CA LYS A 297 10.69 -7.77 -32.63
C LYS A 297 9.45 -6.88 -32.64
N GLN A 298 9.54 -5.74 -32.00
CA GLN A 298 8.50 -4.70 -32.03
C GLN A 298 8.61 -3.90 -33.32
N VAL A 299 7.49 -3.73 -34.00
CA VAL A 299 7.38 -3.04 -35.28
C VAL A 299 6.23 -2.04 -35.21
N VAL A 300 6.44 -0.86 -35.72
CA VAL A 300 5.40 0.15 -35.99
C VAL A 300 5.37 0.44 -37.47
N PHE A 301 4.18 0.50 -38.06
CA PHE A 301 4.01 0.86 -39.46
C PHE A 301 3.86 2.37 -39.61
N THR A 302 4.61 2.95 -40.54
CA THR A 302 4.46 4.34 -40.99
C THR A 302 3.85 4.40 -42.37
N LEU A 303 3.08 5.44 -42.63
CA LEU A 303 2.48 5.71 -43.93
C LEU A 303 3.39 6.66 -44.72
N THR A 304 3.75 6.27 -45.96
CA THR A 304 4.44 7.12 -46.93
C THR A 304 3.87 6.80 -48.32
N GLU A 305 3.40 7.81 -49.05
CA GLU A 305 2.87 7.68 -50.43
C GLU A 305 1.84 6.54 -50.56
N ASP A 306 0.84 6.48 -49.67
CA ASP A 306 -0.23 5.46 -49.60
C ASP A 306 0.26 4.01 -49.42
N LYS A 307 1.48 3.83 -48.93
CA LYS A 307 2.07 2.53 -48.59
C LYS A 307 2.48 2.45 -47.13
N ALA A 308 2.34 1.26 -46.57
CA ALA A 308 2.76 0.97 -45.19
C ALA A 308 4.21 0.48 -45.14
N TYR A 309 5.06 1.20 -44.41
CA TYR A 309 6.46 0.81 -44.18
C TYR A 309 6.62 0.37 -42.72
N TRP A 310 7.10 -0.83 -42.48
CA TRP A 310 7.39 -1.25 -41.14
C TRP A 310 8.72 -0.68 -40.66
N ASN A 311 8.74 -0.22 -39.41
CA ASN A 311 9.96 0.25 -38.73
C ASN A 311 10.16 -0.58 -37.44
N TYR A 312 11.35 -1.12 -37.28
CA TYR A 312 11.72 -1.73 -35.99
C TYR A 312 11.87 -0.61 -34.98
N VAL A 313 11.20 -0.80 -33.82
CA VAL A 313 11.20 0.21 -32.78
C VAL A 313 11.68 -0.39 -31.46
N HIS A 314 12.28 0.45 -30.63
CA HIS A 314 12.51 0.16 -29.24
C HIS A 314 11.53 0.98 -28.42
N THR A 315 10.60 0.31 -27.77
CA THR A 315 9.68 0.95 -26.84
C THR A 315 10.39 1.16 -25.50
N GLY A 316 10.09 2.28 -24.85
CA GLY A 316 10.56 2.58 -23.50
C GLY A 316 9.48 2.27 -22.45
N LEU A 317 9.10 3.29 -21.69
CA LEU A 317 8.08 3.17 -20.65
C LEU A 317 6.68 3.07 -21.26
N GLU A 318 5.78 2.41 -20.50
CA GLU A 318 4.38 2.26 -20.88
C GLU A 318 3.44 2.82 -19.81
N ASN A 319 2.23 3.13 -20.23
CA ASN A 319 1.08 3.36 -19.38
C ASN A 319 -0.10 2.47 -19.84
N ALA A 320 -1.32 2.74 -19.38
CA ALA A 320 -2.49 1.94 -19.74
C ALA A 320 -2.67 1.80 -21.25
N ASP A 321 -2.47 2.89 -22.02
CA ASP A 321 -2.88 2.99 -23.43
C ASP A 321 -1.74 3.10 -24.43
N SER A 322 -0.52 3.47 -23.99
CA SER A 322 0.54 3.92 -24.87
C SER A 322 1.93 3.44 -24.46
N TYR A 323 2.85 3.43 -25.43
CA TYR A 323 4.29 3.25 -25.24
C TYR A 323 5.04 4.53 -25.59
N THR A 324 6.12 4.82 -24.87
CA THR A 324 7.13 5.78 -25.34
C THR A 324 8.04 5.11 -26.37
N ILE A 325 8.49 5.86 -27.37
CA ILE A 325 9.44 5.39 -28.35
C ILE A 325 10.83 5.95 -28.05
N VAL A 326 11.79 5.05 -27.85
CA VAL A 326 13.20 5.39 -27.59
C VAL A 326 13.95 5.53 -28.90
N ASP A 327 13.68 4.63 -29.88
CA ASP A 327 14.35 4.59 -31.16
C ASP A 327 13.47 3.96 -32.23
N GLY A 328 13.74 4.28 -33.49
CA GLY A 328 13.08 3.71 -34.68
C GLY A 328 12.02 4.59 -35.32
N LEU A 329 11.60 5.71 -34.72
CA LEU A 329 10.66 6.69 -35.25
C LEU A 329 11.13 8.12 -34.98
N LYS A 330 10.61 9.07 -35.77
CA LYS A 330 10.90 10.50 -35.65
C LYS A 330 9.62 11.31 -35.44
N GLU A 331 9.75 12.44 -34.77
CA GLU A 331 8.65 13.40 -34.72
C GLU A 331 8.23 13.85 -36.11
N GLY A 332 6.92 13.80 -36.35
CA GLY A 332 6.33 14.12 -37.64
C GLY A 332 6.00 12.91 -38.53
N ASP A 333 6.48 11.70 -38.19
CA ASP A 333 6.12 10.47 -38.88
C ASP A 333 4.61 10.22 -38.77
N THR A 334 4.00 9.72 -39.86
CA THR A 334 2.59 9.30 -39.85
C THR A 334 2.52 7.82 -39.52
N VAL A 335 2.05 7.50 -38.30
CA VAL A 335 2.01 6.14 -37.74
C VAL A 335 0.62 5.54 -37.97
N ILE A 336 0.58 4.27 -38.41
CA ILE A 336 -0.65 3.48 -38.55
C ILE A 336 -1.01 2.92 -37.14
N THR A 337 -2.23 3.25 -36.69
CA THR A 337 -2.69 2.91 -35.32
C THR A 337 -3.68 1.75 -35.29
N SER A 338 -4.34 1.44 -36.43
CA SER A 338 -5.20 0.27 -36.59
C SER A 338 -5.14 -0.30 -38.00
N GLY A 339 -5.61 -1.54 -38.21
CA GLY A 339 -5.49 -2.27 -39.46
C GLY A 339 -4.09 -2.83 -39.75
N ASN A 340 -3.17 -2.75 -38.77
CA ASN A 340 -1.74 -3.07 -38.93
C ASN A 340 -1.37 -4.55 -38.74
N ILE A 341 -2.28 -5.38 -38.22
CA ILE A 341 -1.95 -6.77 -37.82
C ILE A 341 -1.51 -7.64 -39.00
N ASN A 342 -2.13 -7.47 -40.18
CA ASN A 342 -1.87 -8.28 -41.37
C ASN A 342 -1.12 -7.52 -42.47
N LEU A 343 -0.64 -6.29 -42.18
CA LEU A 343 0.06 -5.49 -43.18
C LEU A 343 1.43 -6.10 -43.52
N ALA A 344 1.72 -6.16 -44.82
CA ALA A 344 3.05 -6.43 -45.33
C ALA A 344 3.85 -5.13 -45.48
N HIS A 345 5.17 -5.25 -45.63
CA HIS A 345 6.02 -4.12 -45.98
C HIS A 345 5.68 -3.64 -47.38
N GLU A 346 5.57 -2.34 -47.56
CA GLU A 346 5.16 -1.67 -48.84
C GLU A 346 3.74 -2.03 -49.29
N ALA A 347 2.90 -2.60 -48.44
CA ALA A 347 1.51 -2.87 -48.79
C ALA A 347 0.75 -1.57 -49.06
N PRO A 348 -0.08 -1.55 -50.13
CA PRO A 348 -0.96 -0.41 -50.39
C PRO A 348 -2.03 -0.33 -49.29
N VAL A 349 -2.27 0.88 -48.80
CA VAL A 349 -3.23 1.14 -47.72
C VAL A 349 -4.13 2.31 -48.09
N LYS A 350 -5.36 2.27 -47.58
CA LYS A 350 -6.32 3.35 -47.65
C LYS A 350 -6.60 3.89 -46.27
N VAL A 351 -6.33 5.16 -46.08
CA VAL A 351 -6.62 5.82 -44.81
C VAL A 351 -8.13 6.02 -44.66
N ILE A 352 -8.67 5.55 -43.55
CA ILE A 352 -10.05 5.83 -43.12
C ILE A 352 -10.00 6.77 -41.92
N GLU A 353 -10.88 7.76 -41.89
CA GLU A 353 -11.09 8.59 -40.71
C GLU A 353 -11.87 7.80 -39.67
N ASN A 354 -11.51 8.00 -38.38
CA ASN A 354 -12.12 7.31 -37.25
C ASN A 354 -13.41 8.00 -36.83
#